data_33a5e251e1b21fe6c75a269e607c72c4
#
_entry.id   33a5e251e1b21fe6c75a269e607c72c4
#
_cell.length_a   1.000
_cell.length_b   1.000
_cell.length_c   1.000
_cell.angle_alpha   90.00
_cell.angle_beta   90.00
_cell.angle_gamma   90.00
#
_symmetry.space_group_name_H-M   'P 1'
#
loop_
_entity.id
_entity.type
_entity.pdbx_description
1 polymer ?
#
loop_
_entity_poly.entity_id
_entity_poly.type
_entity_poly.pdbx_seq_one_letter_code
_entity_poly.pdbx_strand_id
1 'polypeptide(L)'
;FDVIEHVEDDQLAVNELKRVTKNNALVLITVPAFMSLWSHHDVINHHFKRYKIKEVNQLFDSTSDGKKVFDTYFNTLLFSPIYFFRKVSNLLKLGEKRKGSGSDFEAFKPGVLNTILYKIMCFESSILNKKIRFPFGVSIMYNWKKN
;
A
#
# COMPACT_ATOMS: atom_id res chain seq x y z
N PHE A 1 0.52 6.70 7.49
CA PHE A 1 0.44 7.80 6.53
C PHE A 1 0.22 7.20 5.14
N ASP A 2 -0.90 7.45 4.55
CA ASP A 2 -1.47 6.81 3.34
C ASP A 2 -1.95 7.95 2.44
N VAL A 3 -1.02 8.69 1.87
CA VAL A 3 -1.30 10.00 1.23
C VAL A 3 -0.49 10.24 -0.03
N ILE A 4 0.76 9.78 -0.10
CA ILE A 4 1.66 10.17 -1.20
C ILE A 4 1.18 9.65 -2.58
N GLU A 5 0.38 8.61 -2.60
CA GLU A 5 -0.28 8.08 -3.81
C GLU A 5 -1.38 9.00 -4.35
N HIS A 6 -1.88 9.93 -3.53
CA HIS A 6 -2.91 10.91 -3.90
C HIS A 6 -2.33 12.28 -4.30
N VAL A 7 -1.01 12.41 -4.31
CA VAL A 7 -0.32 13.67 -4.62
C VAL A 7 0.44 13.51 -5.93
N GLU A 8 0.31 14.49 -6.84
CA GLU A 8 0.97 14.46 -8.14
C GLU A 8 2.49 14.54 -7.98
N ASP A 9 2.99 15.47 -7.13
CA ASP A 9 4.41 15.58 -6.77
C ASP A 9 4.69 14.91 -5.43
N ASP A 10 4.91 13.61 -5.47
CA ASP A 10 5.21 12.79 -4.28
C ASP A 10 6.56 13.12 -3.65
N GLN A 11 7.54 13.62 -4.43
CA GLN A 11 8.83 14.04 -3.89
C GLN A 11 8.67 15.30 -3.03
N LEU A 12 7.86 16.26 -3.48
CA LEU A 12 7.56 17.46 -2.70
C LEU A 12 6.82 17.09 -1.40
N ALA A 13 5.84 16.18 -1.48
CA ALA A 13 5.10 15.71 -0.31
C ALA A 13 6.02 15.03 0.71
N VAL A 14 6.95 14.18 0.26
CA VAL A 14 7.92 13.51 1.14
C VAL A 14 8.90 14.53 1.74
N ASN A 15 9.37 15.50 0.98
CA ASN A 15 10.25 16.56 1.48
C ASN A 15 9.55 17.38 2.59
N GLU A 16 8.29 17.73 2.40
CA GLU A 16 7.52 18.45 3.40
C GLU A 16 7.23 17.60 4.65
N LEU A 17 6.91 16.31 4.47
CA LEU A 17 6.78 15.37 5.57
C LEU A 17 8.07 15.29 6.40
N LYS A 18 9.23 15.20 5.76
CA LYS A 18 10.53 15.22 6.43
C LYS A 18 10.75 16.53 7.18
N ARG A 19 10.42 17.67 6.56
CA ARG A 19 10.56 19.00 7.15
C ARG A 19 9.80 19.13 8.47
N VAL A 20 8.54 18.73 8.49
CA VAL A 20 7.65 18.87 9.67
C VAL A 20 7.88 17.80 10.74
N THR A 21 8.54 16.69 10.38
CA THR A 21 8.84 15.61 11.33
C THR A 21 9.89 16.07 12.35
N LYS A 22 9.65 15.84 13.63
CA LYS A 22 10.59 16.12 14.72
C LYS A 22 11.79 15.18 14.67
N ASN A 23 12.95 15.64 15.13
CA ASN A 23 14.15 14.80 15.26
C ASN A 23 13.85 13.58 16.15
N ASN A 24 14.44 12.46 15.80
CA ASN A 24 14.22 11.14 16.40
C ASN A 24 12.81 10.56 16.24
N ALA A 25 11.89 11.23 15.55
CA ALA A 25 10.55 10.70 15.29
C ALA A 25 10.58 9.63 14.20
N LEU A 26 9.64 8.68 14.33
CA LEU A 26 9.41 7.62 13.36
C LEU A 26 8.25 8.00 12.45
N VAL A 27 8.45 7.88 11.15
CA VAL A 27 7.42 8.02 10.12
C VAL A 27 7.09 6.64 9.58
N LEU A 28 5.82 6.26 9.66
CA LEU A 28 5.27 5.06 9.02
C LEU A 28 4.47 5.48 7.80
N ILE A 29 4.81 4.93 6.66
CA ILE A 29 4.11 5.13 5.39
C ILE A 29 3.60 3.80 4.89
N THR A 30 2.37 3.82 4.40
CA THR A 30 1.78 2.74 3.63
C THR A 30 1.37 3.28 2.26
N VAL A 31 1.63 2.51 1.21
CA VAL A 31 1.26 2.86 -0.16
C VAL A 31 0.85 1.63 -0.95
N PRO A 32 0.00 1.76 -1.96
CA PRO A 32 -0.37 0.66 -2.84
C PRO A 32 0.83 0.20 -3.67
N ALA A 33 1.00 -1.12 -3.79
CA ALA A 33 2.10 -1.73 -4.52
C ALA A 33 1.72 -2.05 -5.97
N PHE A 34 2.71 -1.99 -6.86
CA PHE A 34 2.73 -2.44 -8.25
C PHE A 34 1.64 -1.86 -9.17
N MET A 35 2.08 -1.13 -10.18
CA MET A 35 1.19 -0.63 -11.26
C MET A 35 0.41 -1.76 -11.98
N SER A 36 0.92 -2.99 -11.97
CA SER A 36 0.21 -4.16 -12.52
C SER A 36 -1.09 -4.51 -11.78
N LEU A 37 -1.26 -4.00 -10.55
CA LEU A 37 -2.48 -4.12 -9.73
C LEU A 37 -3.44 -2.93 -9.93
N TRP A 38 -3.12 -1.99 -10.83
CA TRP A 38 -3.99 -0.84 -11.11
C TRP A 38 -5.39 -1.30 -11.53
N SER A 39 -6.40 -0.68 -10.98
CA SER A 39 -7.80 -1.03 -11.22
C SER A 39 -8.71 0.19 -11.10
N HIS A 40 -9.98 0.02 -11.38
CA HIS A 40 -11.00 1.06 -11.22
C HIS A 40 -11.05 1.61 -9.77
N HIS A 41 -10.71 0.80 -8.79
CA HIS A 41 -10.56 1.21 -7.39
C HIS A 41 -9.55 2.35 -7.22
N ASP A 42 -8.41 2.30 -7.91
CA ASP A 42 -7.40 3.36 -7.85
C ASP A 42 -7.92 4.67 -8.46
N VAL A 43 -8.69 4.57 -9.53
CA VAL A 43 -9.32 5.75 -10.19
C VAL A 43 -10.34 6.41 -9.28
N ILE A 44 -11.21 5.63 -8.62
CA ILE A 44 -12.22 6.16 -7.67
C ILE A 44 -11.55 6.83 -6.48
N ASN A 45 -10.46 6.25 -5.98
CA ASN A 45 -9.72 6.82 -4.85
C ASN A 45 -8.77 7.95 -5.26
N HIS A 46 -8.78 8.38 -6.53
CA HIS A 46 -7.91 9.44 -7.03
C HIS A 46 -6.43 9.17 -6.78
N HIS A 47 -5.98 7.92 -6.92
CA HIS A 47 -4.57 7.61 -6.90
C HIS A 47 -3.90 8.11 -8.18
N PHE A 48 -2.68 8.64 -8.06
CA PHE A 48 -1.84 8.97 -9.21
C PHE A 48 -1.00 7.79 -9.64
N LYS A 49 -0.51 6.99 -8.68
CA LYS A 49 0.32 5.82 -8.98
C LYS A 49 0.31 4.77 -7.86
N ARG A 50 0.91 3.63 -8.18
CA ARG A 50 1.30 2.56 -7.26
C ARG A 50 2.81 2.41 -7.29
N TYR A 51 3.41 1.95 -6.21
CA TYR A 51 4.84 2.00 -5.99
C TYR A 51 5.50 0.62 -6.02
N LYS A 52 6.81 0.62 -6.25
CA LYS A 52 7.73 -0.45 -5.84
C LYS A 52 8.55 0.04 -4.65
N ILE A 53 9.04 -0.88 -3.82
CA ILE A 53 9.89 -0.52 -2.66
C ILE A 53 11.09 0.34 -3.07
N LYS A 54 11.69 0.08 -4.25
CA LYS A 54 12.82 0.88 -4.76
C LYS A 54 12.44 2.34 -4.98
N GLU A 55 11.24 2.60 -5.51
CA GLU A 55 10.75 3.96 -5.75
C GLU A 55 10.51 4.71 -4.44
N VAL A 56 9.92 4.03 -3.44
CA VAL A 56 9.76 4.63 -2.10
C VAL A 56 11.12 4.91 -1.46
N ASN A 57 12.09 3.99 -1.57
CA ASN A 57 13.45 4.24 -1.09
C ASN A 57 14.04 5.50 -1.73
N GLN A 58 13.93 5.66 -3.06
CA GLN A 58 14.47 6.83 -3.77
C GLN A 58 13.87 8.15 -3.29
N LEU A 59 12.56 8.20 -3.01
CA LEU A 59 11.91 9.39 -2.44
C LEU A 59 12.50 9.80 -1.09
N PHE A 60 12.91 8.82 -0.27
CA PHE A 60 13.47 9.07 1.07
C PHE A 60 14.98 9.23 1.09
N ASP A 61 15.71 8.65 0.13
CA ASP A 61 17.18 8.69 0.07
C ASP A 61 17.73 10.03 -0.43
N SER A 62 16.86 10.95 -0.89
CA SER A 62 17.25 12.26 -1.46
C SER A 62 17.94 13.19 -0.47
N THR A 63 17.90 12.91 0.83
CA THR A 63 18.53 13.72 1.88
C THR A 63 19.11 12.84 2.99
N SER A 64 20.19 13.30 3.63
CA SER A 64 20.85 12.60 4.74
C SER A 64 20.22 12.87 6.12
N ASP A 65 19.01 13.40 6.17
CA ASP A 65 18.32 13.86 7.38
C ASP A 65 17.64 12.74 8.20
N GLY A 66 17.75 11.51 7.74
CA GLY A 66 17.22 10.35 8.44
C GLY A 66 17.64 9.03 7.81
N LYS A 67 17.11 7.95 8.34
CA LYS A 67 17.43 6.60 7.86
C LYS A 67 16.21 5.70 7.77
N LYS A 68 16.24 4.82 6.80
CA LYS A 68 15.29 3.71 6.72
C LYS A 68 15.47 2.77 7.92
N VAL A 69 14.35 2.46 8.58
CA VAL A 69 14.32 1.51 9.70
C VAL A 69 13.85 0.15 9.22
N PHE A 70 12.79 0.12 8.41
CA PHE A 70 12.20 -1.13 7.93
C PHE A 70 11.39 -0.85 6.66
N ASP A 71 11.39 -1.80 5.74
CA ASP A 71 10.56 -1.80 4.55
C ASP A 71 10.10 -3.22 4.23
N THR A 72 8.88 -3.38 3.77
CA THR A 72 8.33 -4.67 3.35
C THR A 72 7.09 -4.49 2.50
N TYR A 73 6.76 -5.49 1.70
CA TYR A 73 5.40 -5.62 1.20
C TYR A 73 4.50 -6.23 2.28
N PHE A 74 3.19 -6.02 2.18
CA PHE A 74 2.21 -6.69 3.02
C PHE A 74 0.93 -6.96 2.22
N ASN A 75 -0.03 -7.67 2.82
CA ASN A 75 -1.14 -8.31 2.12
C ASN A 75 -0.65 -9.31 1.05
N THR A 76 0.40 -10.05 1.38
CA THR A 76 1.09 -10.99 0.50
C THR A 76 0.21 -12.19 0.17
N LEU A 77 -0.47 -12.76 1.16
CA LEU A 77 -1.34 -13.92 0.97
C LEU A 77 -2.57 -13.59 0.11
N LEU A 78 -2.99 -12.33 0.13
CA LEU A 78 -4.10 -11.84 -0.69
C LEU A 78 -3.65 -11.36 -2.08
N PHE A 79 -2.35 -11.31 -2.35
CA PHE A 79 -1.82 -10.80 -3.62
C PHE A 79 -2.35 -11.58 -4.82
N SER A 80 -2.23 -12.90 -4.82
CA SER A 80 -2.65 -13.75 -5.94
C SER A 80 -4.13 -13.63 -6.25
N PRO A 81 -5.06 -13.83 -5.29
CA PRO A 81 -6.49 -13.69 -5.59
C PRO A 81 -6.86 -12.27 -6.04
N ILE A 82 -6.29 -11.22 -5.43
CA ILE A 82 -6.55 -9.84 -5.82
C ILE A 82 -5.99 -9.56 -7.23
N TYR A 83 -4.79 -10.03 -7.55
CA TYR A 83 -4.19 -9.88 -8.87
C TYR A 83 -5.07 -10.48 -9.97
N PHE A 84 -5.49 -11.75 -9.79
CA PHE A 84 -6.36 -12.41 -10.75
C PHE A 84 -7.71 -11.71 -10.88
N PHE A 85 -8.34 -11.37 -9.76
CA PHE A 85 -9.61 -10.65 -9.75
C PHE A 85 -9.52 -9.32 -10.51
N ARG A 86 -8.50 -8.52 -10.26
CA ARG A 86 -8.29 -7.23 -10.92
C ARG A 86 -7.99 -7.39 -12.41
N LYS A 87 -7.19 -8.39 -12.79
CA LYS A 87 -6.92 -8.68 -14.22
C LYS A 87 -8.20 -9.05 -14.97
N VAL A 88 -9.01 -9.95 -14.40
CA VAL A 88 -10.29 -10.35 -15.00
C VAL A 88 -11.28 -9.18 -15.03
N SER A 89 -11.39 -8.43 -13.94
CA SER A 89 -12.26 -7.26 -13.85
C SER A 89 -11.89 -6.18 -14.87
N ASN A 90 -10.61 -5.91 -15.05
CA ASN A 90 -10.14 -4.94 -16.04
C ASN A 90 -10.40 -5.44 -17.48
N LEU A 91 -10.14 -6.72 -17.76
CA LEU A 91 -10.38 -7.32 -19.08
C LEU A 91 -11.87 -7.25 -19.47
N LEU A 92 -12.75 -7.52 -18.51
CA LEU A 92 -14.21 -7.53 -18.73
C LEU A 92 -14.87 -6.16 -18.50
N LYS A 93 -14.08 -5.13 -18.21
CA LYS A 93 -14.55 -3.76 -17.88
C LYS A 93 -15.66 -3.73 -16.81
N LEU A 94 -15.61 -4.66 -15.86
CA LEU A 94 -16.64 -4.80 -14.84
C LEU A 94 -16.62 -3.62 -13.84
N GLY A 95 -15.49 -2.99 -13.65
CA GLY A 95 -15.33 -1.83 -12.77
C GLY A 95 -16.14 -0.62 -13.21
N GLU A 96 -16.23 -0.36 -14.52
CA GLU A 96 -16.96 0.79 -15.08
C GLU A 96 -18.48 0.68 -14.89
N LYS A 97 -19.00 -0.55 -14.71
CA LYS A 97 -20.43 -0.82 -14.52
C LYS A 97 -20.89 -0.74 -13.07
N ARG A 98 -19.95 -0.70 -12.11
CA ARG A 98 -20.27 -0.59 -10.68
C ARG A 98 -20.46 0.88 -10.29
N LYS A 99 -21.70 1.31 -10.21
CA LYS A 99 -22.09 2.56 -9.53
C LYS A 99 -22.08 2.30 -8.03
N GLY A 100 -21.01 2.63 -7.33
CA GLY A 100 -20.95 2.50 -5.88
C GLY A 100 -19.53 2.50 -5.33
N SER A 101 -19.45 2.64 -4.04
CA SER A 101 -18.29 2.84 -3.20
C SER A 101 -17.04 2.05 -3.62
N GLY A 102 -15.90 2.69 -3.42
CA GLY A 102 -14.60 2.23 -3.88
C GLY A 102 -14.02 1.01 -3.17
N SER A 103 -14.77 0.26 -2.35
CA SER A 103 -14.24 -0.92 -1.66
C SER A 103 -14.50 -2.21 -2.43
N ASP A 104 -13.44 -2.93 -2.76
CA ASP A 104 -13.53 -4.28 -3.33
C ASP A 104 -14.25 -5.27 -2.39
N PHE A 105 -14.41 -4.91 -1.12
CA PHE A 105 -14.99 -5.75 -0.06
C PHE A 105 -16.46 -5.50 0.25
N GLU A 106 -17.08 -4.44 -0.25
CA GLU A 106 -18.52 -4.18 -0.02
C GLU A 106 -19.43 -5.26 -0.60
N ALA A 107 -18.94 -6.03 -1.56
CA ALA A 107 -19.70 -7.15 -2.16
C ALA A 107 -19.82 -8.36 -1.22
N PHE A 108 -19.07 -8.41 -0.11
CA PHE A 108 -19.03 -9.57 0.78
C PHE A 108 -19.80 -9.29 2.06
N LYS A 109 -20.94 -9.96 2.24
CA LYS A 109 -21.66 -9.97 3.52
C LYS A 109 -20.79 -10.55 4.63
N PRO A 110 -20.91 -10.03 5.89
CA PRO A 110 -20.24 -10.62 7.04
C PRO A 110 -20.56 -12.11 7.17
N GLY A 111 -19.54 -12.96 7.23
CA GLY A 111 -19.71 -14.40 7.29
C GLY A 111 -18.39 -15.15 7.40
N VAL A 112 -18.39 -16.42 7.05
CA VAL A 112 -17.21 -17.31 7.08
C VAL A 112 -16.02 -16.71 6.32
N LEU A 113 -16.25 -16.09 5.17
CA LEU A 113 -15.20 -15.47 4.38
C LEU A 113 -14.49 -14.34 5.15
N ASN A 114 -15.24 -13.48 5.84
CA ASN A 114 -14.65 -12.41 6.65
C ASN A 114 -13.77 -12.98 7.77
N THR A 115 -14.21 -14.07 8.40
CA THR A 115 -13.41 -14.76 9.43
C THR A 115 -12.11 -15.33 8.87
N ILE A 116 -12.16 -15.90 7.66
CA ILE A 116 -10.97 -16.43 6.97
C ILE A 116 -9.99 -15.29 6.64
N LEU A 117 -10.49 -14.20 6.04
CA LEU A 117 -9.67 -13.04 5.71
C LEU A 117 -9.04 -12.42 6.97
N TYR A 118 -9.79 -12.30 8.05
CA TYR A 118 -9.27 -11.83 9.34
C TYR A 118 -8.14 -12.72 9.85
N LYS A 119 -8.30 -14.05 9.84
CA LYS A 119 -7.25 -14.99 10.27
C LYS A 119 -5.99 -14.88 9.40
N ILE A 120 -6.14 -14.72 8.09
CA ILE A 120 -5.03 -14.50 7.16
C ILE A 120 -4.28 -13.22 7.54
N MET A 121 -4.98 -12.11 7.78
CA MET A 121 -4.38 -10.85 8.18
C MET A 121 -3.67 -10.94 9.53
N CYS A 122 -4.27 -11.59 10.52
CA CYS A 122 -3.64 -11.83 11.83
C CYS A 122 -2.36 -12.67 11.70
N PHE A 123 -2.37 -13.70 10.87
CA PHE A 123 -1.20 -14.53 10.60
C PHE A 123 -0.07 -13.72 9.97
N GLU A 124 -0.38 -12.97 8.92
CA GLU A 124 0.60 -12.10 8.25
C GLU A 124 1.17 -11.03 9.21
N SER A 125 0.30 -10.40 10.01
CA SER A 125 0.72 -9.44 11.04
C SER A 125 1.67 -10.06 12.07
N SER A 126 1.45 -11.31 12.47
CA SER A 126 2.34 -12.00 13.42
C SER A 126 3.75 -12.25 12.83
N ILE A 127 3.84 -12.44 11.52
CA ILE A 127 5.13 -12.56 10.80
C ILE A 127 5.82 -11.20 10.71
N LEU A 128 5.07 -10.14 10.37
CA LEU A 128 5.57 -8.76 10.29
C LEU A 128 6.13 -8.27 11.63
N ASN A 129 5.50 -8.63 12.75
CA ASN A 129 5.97 -8.32 14.10
C ASN A 129 7.37 -8.91 14.38
N LYS A 130 7.73 -10.00 13.71
CA LYS A 130 9.10 -10.59 13.76
C LYS A 130 10.09 -9.88 12.82
N LYS A 131 9.69 -8.77 12.19
CA LYS A 131 10.47 -8.01 11.21
C LYS A 131 10.89 -8.83 9.98
N ILE A 132 10.14 -9.87 9.65
CA ILE A 132 10.34 -10.64 8.42
C ILE A 132 9.80 -9.84 7.25
N ARG A 133 10.59 -9.71 6.18
CA ARG A 133 10.20 -8.99 4.96
C ARG A 133 9.56 -9.94 3.97
N PHE A 134 8.48 -9.47 3.37
CA PHE A 134 7.85 -10.16 2.26
C PHE A 134 8.37 -9.60 0.92
N PRO A 135 8.63 -10.45 -0.08
CA PRO A 135 9.16 -10.04 -1.38
C PRO A 135 8.12 -9.42 -2.33
N PHE A 136 6.83 -9.60 -2.04
CA PHE A 136 5.70 -9.05 -2.80
C PHE A 136 4.47 -8.93 -1.90
N GLY A 137 3.50 -8.12 -2.32
CA GLY A 137 2.23 -7.91 -1.62
C GLY A 137 1.39 -6.84 -2.34
N VAL A 138 0.19 -6.61 -1.87
CA VAL A 138 -0.73 -5.61 -2.46
C VAL A 138 -0.34 -4.19 -2.08
N SER A 139 0.34 -4.03 -0.95
CA SER A 139 0.77 -2.74 -0.39
C SER A 139 2.20 -2.82 0.12
N ILE A 140 2.82 -1.66 0.31
CA ILE A 140 4.15 -1.47 0.89
C ILE A 140 3.98 -0.81 2.25
N MET A 141 4.76 -1.26 3.23
CA MET A 141 5.01 -0.60 4.50
C MET A 141 6.45 -0.10 4.52
N TYR A 142 6.64 1.17 4.84
CA TYR A 142 7.95 1.81 4.88
C TYR A 142 8.09 2.65 6.15
N ASN A 143 9.11 2.36 6.92
CA ASN A 143 9.41 3.05 8.16
C ASN A 143 10.72 3.83 8.02
N TRP A 144 10.65 5.13 8.24
CA TRP A 144 11.77 6.04 8.22
C TRP A 144 11.88 6.76 9.56
N LYS A 145 13.09 6.96 10.04
CA LYS A 145 13.39 7.70 11.27
C LYS A 145 14.23 8.92 10.94
N LYS A 146 13.78 10.10 11.38
CA LYS A 146 14.56 11.32 11.31
C LYS A 146 15.73 11.27 12.29
N ASN A 147 16.89 11.79 11.90
CA ASN A 147 18.08 11.93 12.76
C ASN A 147 17.86 12.92 13.89
#